data_c5cb4a2b3548cc12438d15168322ee53
#
_entry.id   c5cb4a2b3548cc12438d15168322ee53
#
_cell.length_a   1.000
_cell.length_b   1.000
_cell.length_c   1.000
_cell.angle_alpha   90.00
_cell.angle_beta   90.00
_cell.angle_gamma   90.00
#
_symmetry.space_group_name_H-M   'P 1'
#
loop_
_entity.id
_entity.type
_entity.pdbx_description
1 polymer ?
#
loop_
_entity_poly.entity_id
_entity_poly.type
_entity_poly.pdbx_seq_one_letter_code
_entity_poly.pdbx_strand_id
1 'polypeptide(L)'
;MKLIPFTLLIILTHTAVMGQQIISLWPEGIPNQNVSKEEEKIIHTNIVKIENIQAPSLEVYLPSKANHTGKAVVICPGGGYRFLAYDWEGTDIAKWFNSKGIAAFVLKYRLPTSPTLINPQWAPLQDAQRAIRIVRQNAEQWNIDGSQIGVMGFSAGGHLASTLGTHYNEDT
;
A
#
# COMPACT_ATOMS: atom_id res chain seq x y z
N MET A 1 -37.79 -54.94 6.46
CA MET A 1 -36.48 -54.34 6.13
C MET A 1 -36.73 -52.88 5.79
N LYS A 2 -36.48 -51.97 6.75
CA LYS A 2 -36.73 -50.52 6.55
C LYS A 2 -35.44 -49.88 6.01
N LEU A 3 -35.48 -49.36 4.80
CA LEU A 3 -34.42 -48.57 4.18
C LEU A 3 -34.36 -47.16 4.85
N ILE A 4 -33.25 -46.83 5.46
CA ILE A 4 -32.95 -45.48 5.99
C ILE A 4 -32.37 -44.66 4.84
N PRO A 5 -32.96 -43.51 4.47
CA PRO A 5 -32.38 -42.68 3.41
C PRO A 5 -31.11 -41.99 3.94
N PHE A 6 -30.00 -42.19 3.26
CA PHE A 6 -28.73 -41.52 3.51
C PHE A 6 -28.78 -40.15 2.88
N THR A 7 -29.03 -39.12 3.68
CA THR A 7 -29.01 -37.72 3.21
C THR A 7 -27.56 -37.22 3.16
N LEU A 8 -27.04 -37.08 1.93
CA LEU A 8 -25.70 -36.53 1.68
C LEU A 8 -25.72 -35.04 1.92
N LEU A 9 -25.14 -34.59 3.04
CA LEU A 9 -24.95 -33.17 3.36
C LEU A 9 -23.73 -32.63 2.56
N ILE A 10 -23.99 -31.93 1.46
CA ILE A 10 -22.94 -31.24 0.69
C ILE A 10 -22.60 -29.96 1.42
N ILE A 11 -21.46 -29.94 2.12
CA ILE A 11 -20.89 -28.72 2.71
C ILE A 11 -20.20 -27.95 1.58
N LEU A 12 -20.85 -26.90 1.07
CA LEU A 12 -20.20 -25.91 0.19
C LEU A 12 -19.23 -25.08 1.02
N THR A 13 -17.95 -25.40 0.94
CA THR A 13 -16.90 -24.52 1.44
C THR A 13 -16.75 -23.36 0.47
N HIS A 14 -17.21 -22.16 0.87
CA HIS A 14 -16.93 -20.94 0.14
C HIS A 14 -15.45 -20.59 0.34
N THR A 15 -14.61 -20.88 -0.64
CA THR A 15 -13.27 -20.27 -0.70
C THR A 15 -13.46 -18.82 -1.12
N ALA A 16 -13.37 -17.90 -0.16
CA ALA A 16 -13.26 -16.50 -0.47
C ALA A 16 -11.98 -16.30 -1.29
N VAL A 17 -12.12 -15.95 -2.57
CA VAL A 17 -11.00 -15.42 -3.35
C VAL A 17 -10.67 -14.07 -2.73
N MET A 18 -9.65 -14.06 -1.88
CA MET A 18 -9.11 -12.84 -1.31
C MET A 18 -8.44 -12.06 -2.44
N GLY A 19 -9.16 -11.07 -2.98
CA GLY A 19 -8.54 -10.08 -3.87
C GLY A 19 -7.42 -9.34 -3.14
N GLN A 20 -6.53 -8.67 -3.89
CA GLN A 20 -5.47 -7.86 -3.33
C GLN A 20 -6.06 -6.83 -2.34
N GLN A 21 -5.58 -6.81 -1.12
CA GLN A 21 -6.07 -5.89 -0.09
C GLN A 21 -5.53 -4.48 -0.34
N ILE A 22 -6.43 -3.50 -0.42
CA ILE A 22 -6.08 -2.07 -0.48
C ILE A 22 -6.63 -1.39 0.77
N ILE A 23 -5.78 -0.63 1.46
CA ILE A 23 -6.10 0.09 2.69
C ILE A 23 -6.01 1.58 2.44
N SER A 24 -7.11 2.31 2.70
CA SER A 24 -7.08 3.78 2.70
C SER A 24 -6.15 4.28 3.83
N LEU A 25 -5.30 5.24 3.52
CA LEU A 25 -4.47 5.86 4.56
C LEU A 25 -5.30 6.71 5.53
N TRP A 26 -6.36 7.33 5.05
CA TRP A 26 -7.14 8.35 5.76
C TRP A 26 -8.64 8.06 5.68
N PRO A 27 -9.16 7.02 6.36
CA PRO A 27 -10.57 6.64 6.22
C PRO A 27 -11.53 7.68 6.82
N GLU A 28 -11.07 8.52 7.75
CA GLU A 28 -11.89 9.53 8.44
C GLU A 28 -11.81 10.93 7.80
N GLY A 29 -11.00 11.07 6.77
CA GLY A 29 -10.79 12.35 6.06
C GLY A 29 -9.32 12.59 5.77
N ILE A 30 -9.02 13.01 4.55
CA ILE A 30 -7.65 13.22 4.07
C ILE A 30 -7.17 14.59 4.53
N PRO A 31 -6.11 14.67 5.37
CA PRO A 31 -5.58 15.95 5.82
C PRO A 31 -4.92 16.70 4.67
N ASN A 32 -4.77 18.03 4.81
CA ASN A 32 -4.02 18.87 3.87
C ASN A 32 -4.54 18.79 2.42
N GLN A 33 -5.86 18.55 2.26
CA GLN A 33 -6.51 18.43 0.95
C GLN A 33 -7.90 19.04 0.98
N ASN A 34 -8.21 19.89 0.00
CA ASN A 34 -9.53 20.42 -0.21
C ASN A 34 -10.45 19.38 -0.85
N VAL A 35 -11.73 19.43 -0.50
CA VAL A 35 -12.75 18.65 -1.22
C VAL A 35 -12.80 19.10 -2.67
N SER A 36 -12.73 18.16 -3.59
CA SER A 36 -12.65 18.43 -5.02
C SER A 36 -13.40 17.38 -5.83
N LYS A 37 -13.73 17.73 -7.07
CA LYS A 37 -14.22 16.80 -8.10
C LYS A 37 -13.10 16.27 -8.98
N GLU A 38 -11.85 16.61 -8.67
CA GLU A 38 -10.68 16.08 -9.37
C GLU A 38 -10.60 14.56 -9.22
N GLU A 39 -10.25 13.88 -10.30
CA GLU A 39 -10.16 12.42 -10.35
C GLU A 39 -8.74 11.97 -10.55
N GLU A 40 -8.42 10.81 -9.97
CA GLU A 40 -7.17 10.11 -10.27
C GLU A 40 -7.18 9.64 -11.72
N LYS A 41 -6.01 9.64 -12.35
CA LYS A 41 -5.84 9.13 -13.72
C LYS A 41 -4.94 7.92 -13.70
N ILE A 42 -5.48 6.77 -14.12
CA ILE A 42 -4.71 5.55 -14.35
C ILE A 42 -4.45 5.42 -15.85
N ILE A 43 -3.18 5.46 -16.23
CA ILE A 43 -2.74 5.44 -17.62
C ILE A 43 -1.92 4.18 -17.87
N HIS A 44 -2.43 3.33 -18.76
CA HIS A 44 -1.75 2.11 -19.18
C HIS A 44 -0.94 2.37 -20.46
N THR A 45 0.38 2.36 -20.31
CA THR A 45 1.34 2.41 -21.41
C THR A 45 2.27 1.19 -21.30
N ASN A 46 3.58 1.33 -21.55
CA ASN A 46 4.56 0.29 -21.20
C ASN A 46 4.66 0.08 -19.69
N ILE A 47 4.16 1.05 -18.90
CA ILE A 47 4.03 0.99 -17.46
C ILE A 47 2.65 1.52 -17.05
N VAL A 48 2.19 1.10 -15.88
CA VAL A 48 1.00 1.69 -15.25
C VAL A 48 1.41 2.95 -14.51
N LYS A 49 0.89 4.09 -14.97
CA LYS A 49 1.08 5.40 -14.32
C LYS A 49 -0.18 5.78 -13.57
N ILE A 50 -0.03 6.29 -12.35
CA ILE A 50 -1.13 6.90 -11.60
C ILE A 50 -0.78 8.36 -11.37
N GLU A 51 -1.66 9.26 -11.82
CA GLU A 51 -1.52 10.70 -11.71
C GLU A 51 -2.65 11.28 -10.86
N ASN A 52 -2.43 12.49 -10.33
CA ASN A 52 -3.44 13.25 -9.59
C ASN A 52 -4.11 12.43 -8.46
N ILE A 53 -3.31 11.78 -7.62
CA ILE A 53 -3.78 10.93 -6.54
C ILE A 53 -4.67 11.71 -5.58
N GLN A 54 -5.94 11.31 -5.46
CA GLN A 54 -6.94 11.91 -4.58
C GLN A 54 -7.24 11.05 -3.35
N ALA A 55 -7.04 9.73 -3.45
CA ALA A 55 -7.28 8.76 -2.39
C ALA A 55 -6.00 7.95 -2.10
N PRO A 56 -5.08 8.47 -1.26
CA PRO A 56 -3.85 7.76 -0.94
C PRO A 56 -4.12 6.46 -0.19
N SER A 57 -3.36 5.41 -0.54
CA SER A 57 -3.62 4.05 -0.05
C SER A 57 -2.36 3.20 0.01
N LEU A 58 -2.46 2.07 0.72
CA LEU A 58 -1.50 0.98 0.73
C LEU A 58 -2.10 -0.24 0.03
N GLU A 59 -1.39 -0.79 -0.92
CA GLU A 59 -1.68 -2.10 -1.50
C GLU A 59 -0.81 -3.15 -0.80
N VAL A 60 -1.45 -4.19 -0.25
CA VAL A 60 -0.85 -5.12 0.70
C VAL A 60 -0.44 -6.42 0.03
N TYR A 61 0.81 -6.82 0.17
CA TYR A 61 1.38 -8.07 -0.32
C TYR A 61 1.94 -8.88 0.85
N LEU A 62 1.19 -9.89 1.29
CA LEU A 62 1.62 -10.77 2.37
C LEU A 62 2.17 -12.08 1.79
N PRO A 63 3.35 -12.55 2.24
CA PRO A 63 3.86 -13.84 1.85
C PRO A 63 3.02 -14.98 2.44
N SER A 64 3.16 -16.18 1.88
CA SER A 64 2.52 -17.37 2.46
C SER A 64 3.02 -17.60 3.89
N LYS A 65 2.15 -18.13 4.75
CA LYS A 65 2.51 -18.42 6.15
C LYS A 65 3.76 -19.31 6.28
N ALA A 66 3.98 -20.23 5.34
CA ALA A 66 5.11 -21.14 5.35
C ALA A 66 6.47 -20.44 5.09
N ASN A 67 6.46 -19.30 4.37
CA ASN A 67 7.69 -18.61 3.95
C ASN A 67 7.90 -17.26 4.66
N HIS A 68 7.04 -16.94 5.61
CA HIS A 68 7.05 -15.64 6.27
C HIS A 68 8.29 -15.40 7.13
N THR A 69 8.98 -14.29 6.94
CA THR A 69 10.22 -13.94 7.67
C THR A 69 10.00 -12.99 8.85
N GLY A 70 8.80 -12.43 9.02
CA GLY A 70 8.52 -11.35 9.97
C GLY A 70 8.95 -9.97 9.49
N LYS A 71 9.67 -9.87 8.38
CA LYS A 71 10.15 -8.59 7.83
C LYS A 71 9.12 -7.94 6.92
N ALA A 72 9.15 -6.60 6.85
CA ALA A 72 8.27 -5.83 5.99
C ALA A 72 8.98 -4.65 5.32
N VAL A 73 8.45 -4.21 4.18
CA VAL A 73 8.93 -3.03 3.47
C VAL A 73 7.75 -2.21 2.93
N VAL A 74 7.78 -0.90 3.12
CA VAL A 74 6.92 0.06 2.44
C VAL A 74 7.68 0.55 1.21
N ILE A 75 7.04 0.47 0.04
CA ILE A 75 7.62 0.79 -1.26
C ILE A 75 7.00 2.07 -1.77
N CYS A 76 7.83 3.06 -2.05
CA CYS A 76 7.44 4.36 -2.62
C CYS A 76 7.84 4.39 -4.11
N PRO A 77 6.91 4.21 -5.07
CA PRO A 77 7.22 4.32 -6.49
C PRO A 77 7.70 5.71 -6.87
N GLY A 78 8.54 5.81 -7.90
CA GLY A 78 8.97 7.09 -8.45
C GLY A 78 8.02 7.61 -9.54
N GLY A 79 8.48 8.62 -10.26
CA GLY A 79 7.73 9.29 -11.33
C GLY A 79 7.87 10.81 -11.29
N GLY A 80 8.97 11.33 -10.72
CA GLY A 80 9.29 12.77 -10.68
C GLY A 80 8.28 13.61 -9.93
N TYR A 81 7.54 13.04 -8.98
CA TYR A 81 6.42 13.66 -8.27
C TYR A 81 5.27 14.14 -9.17
N ARG A 82 5.22 13.68 -10.43
CA ARG A 82 4.14 14.00 -11.39
C ARG A 82 3.21 12.82 -11.61
N PHE A 83 3.71 11.60 -11.44
CA PHE A 83 2.96 10.35 -11.49
C PHE A 83 3.65 9.31 -10.62
N LEU A 84 3.03 8.16 -10.40
CA LEU A 84 3.64 6.97 -9.83
C LEU A 84 3.83 5.92 -10.94
N ALA A 85 5.06 5.40 -11.10
CA ALA A 85 5.36 4.22 -11.93
C ALA A 85 4.92 2.97 -11.15
N TYR A 86 3.59 2.75 -11.10
CA TYR A 86 2.96 1.97 -10.04
C TYR A 86 3.23 0.47 -10.13
N ASP A 87 3.36 -0.08 -11.34
CA ASP A 87 3.71 -1.49 -11.55
C ASP A 87 5.22 -1.72 -11.40
N TRP A 88 6.07 -1.09 -12.21
CA TRP A 88 7.50 -1.34 -12.25
C TRP A 88 8.22 -1.10 -10.92
N GLU A 89 7.93 0.04 -10.30
CA GLU A 89 8.60 0.49 -9.08
C GLU A 89 7.74 0.26 -7.82
N GLY A 90 6.59 -0.36 -8.00
CA GLY A 90 5.64 -0.67 -6.95
C GLY A 90 5.29 -2.15 -6.89
N THR A 91 4.23 -2.55 -7.64
CA THR A 91 3.64 -3.89 -7.47
C THR A 91 4.56 -5.03 -7.89
N ASP A 92 5.42 -4.86 -8.90
CA ASP A 92 6.36 -5.90 -9.32
C ASP A 92 7.49 -6.08 -8.29
N ILE A 93 7.96 -4.99 -7.69
CA ILE A 93 8.90 -5.02 -6.58
C ILE A 93 8.27 -5.67 -5.35
N ALA A 94 7.00 -5.36 -5.05
CA ALA A 94 6.28 -5.98 -3.94
C ALA A 94 6.13 -7.50 -4.11
N LYS A 95 5.81 -7.97 -5.32
CA LYS A 95 5.75 -9.40 -5.65
C LYS A 95 7.12 -10.08 -5.46
N TRP A 96 8.20 -9.39 -5.83
CA TRP A 96 9.55 -9.90 -5.63
C TRP A 96 9.87 -10.07 -4.13
N PHE A 97 9.62 -9.07 -3.29
CA PHE A 97 9.80 -9.17 -1.83
C PHE A 97 8.92 -10.27 -1.24
N ASN A 98 7.68 -10.37 -1.69
CA ASN A 98 6.74 -11.40 -1.28
C ASN A 98 7.28 -12.81 -1.56
N SER A 99 7.92 -13.04 -2.73
CA SER A 99 8.58 -14.30 -3.07
C SER A 99 9.78 -14.65 -2.16
N LYS A 100 10.32 -13.67 -1.44
CA LYS A 100 11.40 -13.83 -0.44
C LYS A 100 10.90 -13.93 1.00
N GLY A 101 9.58 -14.04 1.18
CA GLY A 101 8.96 -14.12 2.50
C GLY A 101 8.89 -12.80 3.25
N ILE A 102 9.07 -11.69 2.58
CA ILE A 102 8.99 -10.33 3.12
C ILE A 102 7.64 -9.73 2.76
N ALA A 103 6.90 -9.24 3.75
CA ALA A 103 5.68 -8.50 3.50
C ALA A 103 6.00 -7.16 2.80
N ALA A 104 5.22 -6.79 1.80
CA ALA A 104 5.46 -5.57 1.05
C ALA A 104 4.18 -4.74 0.93
N PHE A 105 4.33 -3.44 0.98
CA PHE A 105 3.24 -2.47 0.99
C PHE A 105 3.54 -1.39 -0.03
N VAL A 106 2.80 -1.36 -1.14
CA VAL A 106 2.97 -0.34 -2.18
C VAL A 106 2.20 0.90 -1.78
N LEU A 107 2.91 2.00 -1.62
CA LEU A 107 2.33 3.27 -1.22
C LEU A 107 1.89 4.07 -2.45
N LYS A 108 0.59 4.26 -2.60
CA LYS A 108 0.00 5.24 -3.50
C LYS A 108 -0.10 6.57 -2.75
N TYR A 109 0.96 7.38 -2.81
CA TYR A 109 1.04 8.66 -2.10
C TYR A 109 0.61 9.83 -2.97
N ARG A 110 0.09 10.90 -2.34
CA ARG A 110 -0.30 12.13 -3.03
C ARG A 110 0.92 12.83 -3.63
N LEU A 111 0.70 13.43 -4.77
CA LEU A 111 1.74 14.12 -5.53
C LEU A 111 1.64 15.64 -5.28
N PRO A 112 2.76 16.34 -5.05
CA PRO A 112 2.75 17.79 -4.78
C PRO A 112 2.25 18.63 -5.98
N THR A 113 2.08 18.03 -7.15
CA THR A 113 1.50 18.68 -8.33
C THR A 113 -0.03 18.71 -8.32
N SER A 114 -0.69 18.04 -7.37
CA SER A 114 -2.15 18.04 -7.29
C SER A 114 -2.68 19.43 -6.89
N PRO A 115 -3.64 19.99 -7.64
CA PRO A 115 -4.22 21.31 -7.33
C PRO A 115 -5.11 21.33 -6.08
N THR A 116 -5.42 20.16 -5.53
CA THR A 116 -6.30 20.02 -4.37
C THR A 116 -5.57 20.19 -3.03
N LEU A 117 -4.24 20.16 -3.03
CA LEU A 117 -3.44 20.21 -1.81
C LEU A 117 -3.33 21.63 -1.27
N ILE A 118 -3.41 21.76 0.07
CA ILE A 118 -3.23 23.03 0.78
C ILE A 118 -1.75 23.35 0.92
N ASN A 119 -0.96 22.38 1.41
CA ASN A 119 0.50 22.46 1.53
C ASN A 119 1.13 21.30 0.74
N PRO A 120 1.35 21.49 -0.57
CA PRO A 120 1.74 20.39 -1.47
C PRO A 120 3.02 19.66 -1.08
N GLN A 121 4.01 20.38 -0.53
CA GLN A 121 5.32 19.82 -0.15
C GLN A 121 5.23 18.79 0.98
N TRP A 122 4.21 18.86 1.83
CA TRP A 122 4.07 17.98 2.99
C TRP A 122 3.25 16.72 2.70
N ALA A 123 2.36 16.77 1.71
CA ALA A 123 1.42 15.68 1.45
C ALA A 123 2.09 14.31 1.22
N PRO A 124 3.17 14.18 0.42
CA PRO A 124 3.86 12.89 0.26
C PRO A 124 4.42 12.36 1.58
N LEU A 125 5.03 13.24 2.40
CA LEU A 125 5.62 12.85 3.68
C LEU A 125 4.55 12.43 4.70
N GLN A 126 3.43 13.16 4.78
CA GLN A 126 2.27 12.80 5.60
C GLN A 126 1.78 11.38 5.27
N ASP A 127 1.63 11.09 3.97
CA ASP A 127 1.18 9.79 3.51
C ASP A 127 2.20 8.68 3.84
N ALA A 128 3.49 8.94 3.67
CA ALA A 128 4.54 7.98 4.00
C ALA A 128 4.64 7.70 5.52
N GLN A 129 4.55 8.73 6.35
CA GLN A 129 4.51 8.59 7.81
C GLN A 129 3.26 7.79 8.25
N ARG A 130 2.11 8.09 7.66
CA ARG A 130 0.87 7.36 7.94
C ARG A 130 0.97 5.90 7.53
N ALA A 131 1.56 5.62 6.38
CA ALA A 131 1.78 4.26 5.87
C ALA A 131 2.59 3.41 6.87
N ILE A 132 3.72 3.91 7.36
CA ILE A 132 4.54 3.19 8.35
C ILE A 132 3.75 2.97 9.65
N ARG A 133 2.98 3.95 10.12
CA ARG A 133 2.15 3.82 11.32
C ARG A 133 1.09 2.72 11.14
N ILE A 134 0.42 2.67 9.98
CA ILE A 134 -0.56 1.61 9.67
C ILE A 134 0.10 0.23 9.66
N VAL A 135 1.27 0.09 9.03
CA VAL A 135 1.98 -1.19 8.99
C VAL A 135 2.38 -1.64 10.40
N ARG A 136 2.89 -0.75 11.25
CA ARG A 136 3.23 -1.03 12.64
C ARG A 136 2.00 -1.41 13.47
N GLN A 137 0.89 -0.71 13.30
CA GLN A 137 -0.35 -0.96 14.03
C GLN A 137 -0.94 -2.35 13.73
N ASN A 138 -0.78 -2.81 12.49
CA ASN A 138 -1.32 -4.10 12.05
C ASN A 138 -0.24 -5.21 12.02
N ALA A 139 0.93 -4.97 12.58
CA ALA A 139 2.07 -5.88 12.50
C ALA A 139 1.74 -7.29 13.01
N GLU A 140 1.09 -7.40 14.17
CA GLU A 140 0.66 -8.67 14.75
C GLU A 140 -0.30 -9.42 13.82
N GLN A 141 -1.33 -8.73 13.29
CA GLN A 141 -2.31 -9.32 12.37
C GLN A 141 -1.66 -9.88 11.12
N TRP A 142 -0.58 -9.26 10.65
CA TRP A 142 0.14 -9.65 9.44
C TRP A 142 1.37 -10.51 9.70
N ASN A 143 1.59 -10.97 10.94
CA ASN A 143 2.79 -11.69 11.39
C ASN A 143 4.10 -10.94 11.10
N ILE A 144 4.12 -9.63 11.24
CA ILE A 144 5.28 -8.77 11.05
C ILE A 144 5.87 -8.43 12.42
N ASP A 145 7.20 -8.42 12.51
CA ASP A 145 7.91 -7.80 13.61
C ASP A 145 7.92 -6.28 13.39
N GLY A 146 7.23 -5.53 14.25
CA GLY A 146 7.12 -4.07 14.16
C GLY A 146 8.46 -3.32 14.20
N SER A 147 9.53 -3.97 14.66
CA SER A 147 10.90 -3.45 14.64
C SER A 147 11.65 -3.70 13.32
N GLN A 148 11.11 -4.57 12.45
CA GLN A 148 11.72 -4.96 11.19
C GLN A 148 10.94 -4.44 9.96
N ILE A 149 10.47 -3.21 10.03
CA ILE A 149 9.78 -2.53 8.95
C ILE A 149 10.73 -1.50 8.32
N GLY A 150 11.11 -1.75 7.07
CA GLY A 150 11.91 -0.84 6.26
C GLY A 150 11.06 0.03 5.33
N VAL A 151 11.69 1.02 4.75
CA VAL A 151 11.15 1.82 3.65
C VAL A 151 12.15 1.83 2.50
N MET A 152 11.65 1.79 1.27
CA MET A 152 12.43 1.97 0.07
C MET A 152 11.66 2.78 -0.96
N GLY A 153 12.36 3.27 -1.95
CA GLY A 153 11.72 3.96 -3.07
C GLY A 153 12.67 4.17 -4.23
N PHE A 154 12.10 4.59 -5.34
CA PHE A 154 12.81 4.81 -6.60
C PHE A 154 12.72 6.29 -6.99
N SER A 155 13.81 6.89 -7.45
CA SER A 155 13.82 8.29 -7.92
C SER A 155 13.12 9.24 -6.94
N ALA A 156 12.02 9.88 -7.33
CA ALA A 156 11.23 10.73 -6.43
C ALA A 156 10.71 9.96 -5.18
N GLY A 157 10.34 8.69 -5.34
CA GLY A 157 10.00 7.82 -4.21
C GLY A 157 11.19 7.51 -3.30
N GLY A 158 12.40 7.42 -3.85
CA GLY A 158 13.65 7.32 -3.09
C GLY A 158 13.93 8.59 -2.28
N HIS A 159 13.67 9.77 -2.87
CA HIS A 159 13.72 11.04 -2.15
C HIS A 159 12.71 11.03 -0.99
N LEU A 160 11.46 10.60 -1.24
CA LEU A 160 10.44 10.50 -0.20
C LEU A 160 10.86 9.53 0.92
N ALA A 161 11.40 8.37 0.59
CA ALA A 161 11.89 7.40 1.58
C ALA A 161 13.03 7.99 2.44
N SER A 162 13.95 8.75 1.83
CA SER A 162 15.02 9.45 2.55
C SER A 162 14.48 10.58 3.44
N THR A 163 13.51 11.34 2.93
CA THR A 163 12.83 12.39 3.71
C THR A 163 12.11 11.79 4.91
N LEU A 164 11.42 10.67 4.74
CA LEU A 164 10.78 9.96 5.86
C LEU A 164 11.79 9.54 6.93
N GLY A 165 12.98 9.07 6.53
CA GLY A 165 14.04 8.67 7.46
C GLY A 165 14.67 9.84 8.23
N THR A 166 14.73 11.03 7.65
CA THR A 166 15.35 12.23 8.25
C THR A 166 14.36 13.16 8.97
N HIS A 167 13.07 13.08 8.61
CA HIS A 167 11.99 13.93 9.15
C HIS A 167 10.88 13.09 9.82
N TYR A 168 11.26 11.95 10.41
CA TYR A 168 10.31 11.00 10.99
C TYR A 168 9.56 11.53 12.22
N ASN A 169 10.08 12.52 12.89
CA ASN A 169 9.55 13.16 14.11
C ASN A 169 8.88 14.51 13.86
N GLU A 170 8.79 14.95 12.62
CA GLU A 170 8.06 16.17 12.30
C GLU A 170 6.56 15.92 12.29
N ASP A 171 5.82 16.78 12.99
CA ASP A 171 4.36 16.83 12.93
C ASP A 171 3.94 17.53 11.64
N THR A 172 3.53 16.71 10.64
CA THR A 172 3.11 17.19 9.32
C THR A 172 1.62 17.04 9.14
#